data_9657e9d717beedf4a216ad293eaaa65d
#
_entry.id   9657e9d717beedf4a216ad293eaaa65d
#
_cell.length_a   1.000
_cell.length_b   1.000
_cell.length_c   1.000
_cell.angle_alpha   90.00
_cell.angle_beta   90.00
_cell.angle_gamma   90.00
#
_symmetry.space_group_name_H-M   'P 1'
#
loop_
_entity.id
_entity.type
_entity.pdbx_description
1 polymer ?
#
loop_
_entity_poly.entity_id
_entity_poly.type
_entity_poly.pdbx_seq_one_letter_code
_entity_poly.pdbx_strand_id
1 'polypeptide(L)'
;CRGFQLLNSYLGGSLYQDIKIDRNNNKDSVHRQEKPYNKPTHKVMIKKHSLLFDIMKKEEIMVNSMHHQAIKKVSPKVSDAAISEDGVIESIYMKDRRFVLGIQWHPEHLYKDYPEQFNIFKEFISRCY
;
A
#
# COMPACT_ATOMS: atom_id res chain seq x y z
N CYS A 1 -3.16 1.51 6.04
CA CYS A 1 -1.93 1.68 6.83
C CYS A 1 -1.84 0.65 7.96
N ARG A 2 -2.38 0.95 9.14
CA ARG A 2 -2.28 0.03 10.31
C ARG A 2 -3.01 -1.30 10.10
N GLY A 3 -4.20 -1.28 9.51
CA GLY A 3 -4.95 -2.50 9.20
C GLY A 3 -4.23 -3.40 8.20
N PHE A 4 -3.58 -2.82 7.23
CA PHE A 4 -2.72 -3.50 6.27
C PHE A 4 -1.56 -4.25 6.96
N GLN A 5 -0.86 -3.61 7.87
CA GLN A 5 0.22 -4.21 8.65
C GLN A 5 -0.28 -5.30 9.58
N LEU A 6 -1.41 -5.05 10.26
CA LEU A 6 -2.07 -6.03 11.12
C LEU A 6 -2.50 -7.28 10.35
N LEU A 7 -3.10 -7.11 9.18
CA LEU A 7 -3.53 -8.23 8.32
C LEU A 7 -2.34 -9.14 7.96
N ASN A 8 -1.23 -8.55 7.51
CA ASN A 8 -0.03 -9.31 7.18
C ASN A 8 0.51 -10.08 8.40
N SER A 9 0.62 -9.43 9.56
CA SER A 9 1.15 -10.02 10.78
C SER A 9 0.24 -11.12 11.31
N TYR A 10 -1.06 -10.90 11.35
CA TYR A 10 -2.05 -11.90 11.77
C TYR A 10 -2.02 -13.17 10.91
N LEU A 11 -1.75 -13.03 9.62
CA LEU A 11 -1.67 -14.14 8.68
C LEU A 11 -0.29 -14.81 8.62
N GLY A 12 0.66 -14.42 9.47
CA GLY A 12 1.98 -15.05 9.62
C GLY A 12 3.13 -14.32 8.93
N GLY A 13 2.93 -13.11 8.49
CA GLY A 13 4.00 -12.21 8.05
C GLY A 13 4.71 -11.50 9.22
N SER A 14 5.63 -10.60 8.90
CA SER A 14 6.33 -9.79 9.90
C SER A 14 6.51 -8.35 9.45
N LEU A 15 6.85 -7.46 10.39
CA LEU A 15 7.04 -6.03 10.16
C LEU A 15 8.47 -5.61 10.51
N TYR A 16 8.96 -4.59 9.81
CA TYR A 16 10.01 -3.72 10.34
C TYR A 16 9.41 -2.88 11.48
N GLN A 17 10.12 -2.75 12.58
CA GLN A 17 9.68 -1.91 13.71
C GLN A 17 9.92 -0.43 13.43
N ASP A 18 11.01 -0.13 12.73
CA ASP A 18 11.30 1.21 12.20
C ASP A 18 12.09 1.08 10.91
N ILE A 19 11.53 1.62 9.82
CA ILE A 19 12.12 1.49 8.47
C ILE A 19 13.52 2.10 8.42
N LYS A 20 13.74 3.24 9.07
CA LYS A 20 15.01 3.94 9.05
C LYS A 20 16.10 3.17 9.77
N ILE A 21 15.75 2.60 10.93
CA ILE A 21 16.70 1.86 11.78
C ILE A 21 16.95 0.47 11.20
N ASP A 22 15.88 -0.27 10.91
CA ASP A 22 15.97 -1.68 10.55
C ASP A 22 16.55 -1.93 9.17
N ARG A 23 16.38 -0.99 8.24
CA ARG A 23 16.86 -1.14 6.86
C ARG A 23 18.23 -0.50 6.63
N ASN A 24 18.69 0.35 7.54
CA ASN A 24 19.97 1.09 7.44
C ASN A 24 20.15 1.72 6.05
N ASN A 25 19.11 2.29 5.49
CA ASN A 25 19.04 2.71 4.10
C ASN A 25 18.91 4.23 4.00
N ASN A 26 19.96 4.89 3.53
CA ASN A 26 19.98 6.33 3.27
C ASN A 26 19.23 6.73 1.97
N LYS A 27 18.62 5.79 1.26
CA LYS A 27 17.81 6.04 0.07
C LYS A 27 16.32 6.08 0.42
N ASP A 28 15.98 6.83 1.44
CA ASP A 28 14.62 6.82 1.95
C ASP A 28 13.68 7.60 1.02
N SER A 29 12.78 6.89 0.36
CA SER A 29 11.50 7.48 0.00
C SER A 29 10.87 8.08 1.26
N VAL A 30 10.18 9.18 1.13
CA VAL A 30 9.53 9.81 2.28
C VAL A 30 8.34 8.98 2.71
N HIS A 31 8.52 8.10 3.71
CA HIS A 31 7.44 7.27 4.27
C HIS A 31 6.68 7.95 5.41
N ARG A 32 7.24 8.97 6.00
CA ARG A 32 6.60 9.77 7.04
C ARG A 32 6.67 11.25 6.66
N GLN A 33 5.67 11.67 5.88
CA GLN A 33 5.54 13.06 5.47
C GLN A 33 4.90 13.93 6.54
N GLU A 34 5.19 15.22 6.48
CA GLU A 34 4.44 16.25 7.18
C GLU A 34 3.24 16.69 6.35
N LYS A 35 2.35 17.45 6.96
CA LYS A 35 1.22 18.06 6.25
C LYS A 35 1.69 18.96 5.10
N PRO A 36 0.93 19.06 4.00
CA PRO A 36 -0.42 18.51 3.80
C PRO A 36 -0.39 17.05 3.31
N TYR A 37 -1.34 16.22 3.75
CA TYR A 37 -1.41 14.80 3.43
C TYR A 37 -2.07 14.49 2.08
N ASN A 38 -2.64 15.48 1.41
CA ASN A 38 -3.19 15.36 0.06
C ASN A 38 -2.14 15.54 -1.06
N LYS A 39 -0.86 15.62 -0.71
CA LYS A 39 0.25 15.66 -1.66
C LYS A 39 1.01 14.34 -1.66
N PRO A 40 1.13 13.67 -2.81
CA PRO A 40 1.97 12.48 -2.93
C PRO A 40 3.44 12.81 -2.68
N THR A 41 4.19 11.85 -2.11
CA THR A 41 5.60 12.03 -1.76
C THR A 41 6.54 11.02 -2.42
N HIS A 42 6.03 9.85 -2.82
CA HIS A 42 6.86 8.86 -3.50
C HIS A 42 6.04 8.02 -4.49
N LYS A 43 6.76 7.33 -5.34
CA LYS A 43 6.20 6.44 -6.36
C LYS A 43 6.06 5.02 -5.82
N VAL A 44 4.99 4.35 -6.23
CA VAL A 44 4.85 2.90 -6.09
C VAL A 44 4.62 2.26 -7.45
N MET A 45 5.24 1.10 -7.66
CA MET A 45 5.05 0.25 -8.82
C MET A 45 4.00 -0.80 -8.50
N ILE A 46 2.98 -0.91 -9.36
CA ILE A 46 1.86 -1.84 -9.19
C ILE A 46 2.12 -3.08 -10.04
N LYS A 47 2.03 -4.24 -9.43
CA LYS A 47 2.22 -5.51 -10.13
C LYS A 47 1.06 -5.80 -11.09
N LYS A 48 1.38 -6.08 -12.36
CA LYS A 48 0.41 -6.58 -13.35
C LYS A 48 -0.28 -7.83 -12.81
N HIS A 49 -1.53 -8.02 -13.18
CA HIS A 49 -2.39 -9.15 -12.74
C HIS A 49 -2.70 -9.18 -11.23
N SER A 50 -2.44 -8.08 -10.51
CA SER A 50 -2.89 -7.92 -9.14
C SER A 50 -4.29 -7.28 -9.08
N LEU A 51 -5.01 -7.51 -7.97
CA LEU A 51 -6.29 -6.83 -7.72
C LEU A 51 -6.14 -5.30 -7.78
N LEU A 52 -5.03 -4.77 -7.26
CA LEU A 52 -4.77 -3.33 -7.30
C LEU A 52 -4.60 -2.82 -8.73
N PHE A 53 -3.91 -3.58 -9.60
CA PHE A 53 -3.77 -3.22 -11.02
C PHE A 53 -5.13 -3.17 -11.73
N ASP A 54 -6.00 -4.12 -11.43
CA ASP A 54 -7.36 -4.16 -12.01
C ASP A 54 -8.18 -2.93 -11.63
N ILE A 55 -7.94 -2.38 -10.44
CA ILE A 55 -8.62 -1.18 -9.93
C ILE A 55 -8.01 0.10 -10.50
N MET A 56 -6.68 0.22 -10.44
CA MET A 56 -5.97 1.45 -10.78
C MET A 56 -5.75 1.64 -12.28
N LYS A 57 -5.62 0.54 -13.04
CA LYS A 57 -5.28 0.53 -14.49
C LYS A 57 -3.99 1.28 -14.81
N LYS A 58 -3.05 1.30 -13.86
CA LYS A 58 -1.74 1.96 -13.99
C LYS A 58 -0.65 1.06 -13.42
N GLU A 59 0.52 1.10 -14.01
CA GLU A 59 1.71 0.38 -13.52
C GLU A 59 2.48 1.17 -12.46
N GLU A 60 2.31 2.48 -12.44
CA GLU A 60 2.94 3.39 -11.48
C GLU A 60 1.95 4.44 -11.01
N ILE A 61 2.00 4.76 -9.75
CA ILE A 61 1.27 5.89 -9.15
C ILE A 61 2.12 6.59 -8.11
N MET A 62 1.79 7.85 -7.87
CA MET A 62 2.34 8.61 -6.75
C MET A 62 1.39 8.52 -5.55
N VAL A 63 1.94 8.29 -4.36
CA VAL A 63 1.17 8.12 -3.12
C VAL A 63 1.69 9.00 -2.00
N ASN A 64 0.81 9.28 -1.04
CA ASN A 64 1.19 9.88 0.25
C ASN A 64 1.72 8.81 1.20
N SER A 65 2.37 9.22 2.27
CA SER A 65 2.97 8.26 3.20
C SER A 65 3.07 8.82 4.61
N MET A 66 2.51 8.10 5.58
CA MET A 66 2.44 8.51 6.99
C MET A 66 2.68 7.32 7.91
N HIS A 67 3.80 6.62 7.71
CA HIS A 67 4.15 5.45 8.54
C HIS A 67 5.66 5.36 8.78
N HIS A 68 6.06 4.68 9.85
CA HIS A 68 7.45 4.40 10.18
C HIS A 68 7.74 2.89 10.25
N GLN A 69 6.68 2.08 10.28
CA GLN A 69 6.76 0.63 10.17
C GLN A 69 6.36 0.17 8.76
N ALA A 70 6.79 -1.02 8.36
CA ALA A 70 6.47 -1.59 7.07
C ALA A 70 6.50 -3.12 7.12
N ILE A 71 5.93 -3.77 6.10
CA ILE A 71 6.05 -5.21 5.95
C ILE A 71 7.51 -5.58 5.69
N LYS A 72 8.05 -6.47 6.53
CA LYS A 72 9.35 -7.10 6.37
C LYS A 72 9.23 -8.41 5.59
N LYS A 73 8.36 -9.29 6.05
CA LYS A 73 8.05 -10.56 5.41
C LYS A 73 6.56 -10.61 5.07
N VAL A 74 6.27 -10.80 3.79
CA VAL A 74 4.89 -10.99 3.33
C VAL A 74 4.39 -12.35 3.81
N SER A 75 3.17 -12.38 4.36
CA SER A 75 2.52 -13.63 4.74
C SER A 75 2.35 -14.55 3.51
N PRO A 76 2.51 -15.88 3.67
CA PRO A 76 2.27 -16.82 2.57
C PRO A 76 0.78 -16.88 2.13
N LYS A 77 -0.13 -16.30 2.91
CA LYS A 77 -1.58 -16.28 2.63
C LYS A 77 -2.02 -15.04 1.83
N VAL A 78 -1.12 -14.11 1.55
CA VAL A 78 -1.39 -12.92 0.75
C VAL A 78 -0.37 -12.78 -0.38
N SER A 79 -0.69 -11.98 -1.37
CA SER A 79 0.23 -11.59 -2.43
C SER A 79 0.48 -10.09 -2.37
N ASP A 80 1.70 -9.65 -2.60
CA ASP A 80 2.02 -8.25 -2.73
C ASP A 80 1.50 -7.70 -4.08
N ALA A 81 0.96 -6.51 -4.05
CA ALA A 81 0.37 -5.84 -5.22
C ALA A 81 1.12 -4.57 -5.64
N ALA A 82 1.82 -3.93 -4.72
CA ALA A 82 2.58 -2.73 -5.00
C ALA A 82 3.82 -2.63 -4.12
N ILE A 83 4.87 -2.01 -4.66
CA ILE A 83 6.15 -1.82 -4.00
C ILE A 83 6.70 -0.42 -4.30
N SER A 84 7.27 0.26 -3.32
CA SER A 84 7.92 1.56 -3.52
C SER A 84 9.30 1.43 -4.18
N GLU A 85 9.84 2.54 -4.67
CA GLU A 85 11.16 2.57 -5.34
C GLU A 85 12.30 2.08 -4.44
N ASP A 86 12.18 2.28 -3.14
CA ASP A 86 13.14 1.79 -2.14
C ASP A 86 12.84 0.37 -1.63
N GLY A 87 11.84 -0.31 -2.22
CA GLY A 87 11.56 -1.73 -1.96
C GLY A 87 10.64 -2.00 -0.77
N VAL A 88 9.89 -1.01 -0.29
CA VAL A 88 8.87 -1.20 0.75
C VAL A 88 7.58 -1.73 0.12
N ILE A 89 7.02 -2.80 0.68
CA ILE A 89 5.72 -3.32 0.27
C ILE A 89 4.63 -2.32 0.66
N GLU A 90 3.86 -1.88 -0.32
CA GLU A 90 2.85 -0.83 -0.17
C GLU A 90 1.41 -1.33 -0.33
N SER A 91 1.22 -2.54 -0.87
CA SER A 91 -0.10 -3.17 -0.98
C SER A 91 -0.01 -4.69 -1.00
N ILE A 92 -1.00 -5.32 -0.38
CA ILE A 92 -1.21 -6.78 -0.39
C ILE A 92 -2.67 -7.09 -0.70
N TYR A 93 -2.94 -8.30 -1.21
CA TYR A 93 -4.29 -8.79 -1.47
C TYR A 93 -4.38 -10.31 -1.31
N MET A 94 -5.60 -10.83 -1.19
CA MET A 94 -5.87 -12.27 -1.19
C MET A 94 -6.52 -12.68 -2.51
N LYS A 95 -5.90 -13.62 -3.23
CA LYS A 95 -6.38 -14.10 -4.53
C LYS A 95 -7.63 -14.97 -4.42
N ASP A 96 -7.76 -15.69 -3.32
CA ASP A 96 -8.83 -16.67 -3.05
C ASP A 96 -10.04 -16.05 -2.36
N ARG A 97 -10.07 -14.74 -2.19
CA ARG A 97 -11.17 -14.02 -1.57
C ARG A 97 -11.82 -13.05 -2.57
N ARG A 98 -13.13 -12.85 -2.38
CA ARG A 98 -13.89 -11.94 -3.24
C ARG A 98 -13.30 -10.53 -3.29
N PHE A 99 -12.92 -9.99 -2.14
CA PHE A 99 -12.23 -8.71 -2.01
C PHE A 99 -11.53 -8.60 -0.66
N VAL A 100 -10.23 -8.72 -0.68
CA VAL A 100 -9.35 -8.37 0.45
C VAL A 100 -8.16 -7.62 -0.13
N LEU A 101 -8.08 -6.35 0.14
CA LEU A 101 -7.03 -5.44 -0.31
C LEU A 101 -6.51 -4.64 0.87
N GLY A 102 -5.22 -4.71 1.12
CA GLY A 102 -4.53 -3.89 2.11
C GLY A 102 -3.65 -2.85 1.41
N ILE A 103 -3.66 -1.62 1.93
CA ILE A 103 -2.94 -0.47 1.37
C ILE A 103 -2.18 0.23 2.49
N GLN A 104 -0.91 0.54 2.24
CA GLN A 104 -0.06 1.23 3.19
C GLN A 104 -0.29 2.75 3.20
N TRP A 105 -0.47 3.35 2.02
CA TRP A 105 -0.75 4.78 1.91
C TRP A 105 -2.19 5.12 2.31
N HIS A 106 -2.56 6.39 2.20
CA HIS A 106 -3.86 6.92 2.62
C HIS A 106 -4.63 7.53 1.44
N PRO A 107 -5.36 6.71 0.66
CA PRO A 107 -6.14 7.18 -0.49
C PRO A 107 -7.27 8.14 -0.10
N GLU A 108 -7.74 8.11 1.16
CA GLU A 108 -8.77 9.00 1.68
C GLU A 108 -8.36 10.48 1.68
N HIS A 109 -7.07 10.77 1.61
CA HIS A 109 -6.56 12.14 1.45
C HIS A 109 -6.27 12.52 0.00
N LEU A 110 -6.30 11.56 -0.94
CA LEU A 110 -5.91 11.75 -2.34
C LEU A 110 -7.08 11.77 -3.33
N TYR A 111 -8.21 11.16 -2.99
CA TYR A 111 -9.28 10.84 -3.95
C TYR A 111 -9.89 12.05 -4.67
N LYS A 112 -9.80 13.26 -4.09
CA LYS A 112 -10.34 14.48 -4.69
C LYS A 112 -9.50 14.97 -5.87
N ASP A 113 -8.18 14.88 -5.73
CA ASP A 113 -7.22 15.41 -6.70
C ASP A 113 -6.69 14.31 -7.65
N TYR A 114 -6.83 13.04 -7.26
CA TYR A 114 -6.33 11.86 -7.97
C TYR A 114 -7.47 10.84 -8.15
N PRO A 115 -8.21 10.90 -9.28
CA PRO A 115 -9.41 10.09 -9.50
C PRO A 115 -9.19 8.57 -9.40
N GLU A 116 -8.01 8.08 -9.75
CA GLU A 116 -7.64 6.67 -9.61
C GLU A 116 -7.70 6.19 -8.15
N GLN A 117 -7.41 7.05 -7.19
CA GLN A 117 -7.52 6.72 -5.76
C GLN A 117 -8.97 6.49 -5.34
N PHE A 118 -9.91 7.18 -5.96
CA PHE A 118 -11.34 6.98 -5.71
C PHE A 118 -11.84 5.62 -6.20
N ASN A 119 -11.21 5.05 -7.22
CA ASN A 119 -11.59 3.74 -7.75
C ASN A 119 -11.46 2.62 -6.71
N ILE A 120 -10.56 2.75 -5.76
CA ILE A 120 -10.41 1.80 -4.63
C ILE A 120 -11.71 1.72 -3.83
N PHE A 121 -12.29 2.86 -3.48
CA PHE A 121 -13.54 2.93 -2.72
C PHE A 121 -14.74 2.44 -3.53
N LYS A 122 -14.81 2.80 -4.82
CA LYS A 122 -15.87 2.32 -5.72
C LYS A 122 -15.84 0.80 -5.84
N GLU A 123 -14.67 0.22 -6.05
CA GLU A 123 -14.53 -1.23 -6.18
C GLU A 123 -14.92 -1.93 -4.88
N PHE A 124 -14.47 -1.42 -3.72
CA PHE A 124 -14.88 -1.95 -2.43
C PHE A 124 -16.41 -1.97 -2.27
N ILE A 125 -17.08 -0.85 -2.54
CA ILE A 125 -18.54 -0.76 -2.45
C ILE A 125 -19.21 -1.73 -3.42
N SER A 126 -18.73 -1.84 -4.65
CA SER A 126 -19.30 -2.75 -5.66
C SER A 126 -19.21 -4.22 -5.23
N ARG A 127 -18.23 -4.59 -4.41
CA ARG A 127 -18.05 -5.95 -3.90
C ARG A 127 -18.90 -6.26 -2.66
N CYS A 128 -19.53 -5.26 -2.07
CA CYS A 128 -20.42 -5.43 -0.92
C CYS A 128 -21.83 -5.93 -1.32
N TYR A 129 -22.17 -5.84 -2.59
CA TYR A 129 -23.51 -6.19 -3.11
C TYR A 129 -23.50 -7.38 -4.06
#